data_f5c2ea1c289df3d8a4c94bc6d5b90587
#
_entry.id   f5c2ea1c289df3d8a4c94bc6d5b90587
#
_cell.length_a   1.000
_cell.length_b   1.000
_cell.length_c   1.000
_cell.angle_alpha   90.00
_cell.angle_beta   90.00
_cell.angle_gamma   90.00
#
_symmetry.space_group_name_H-M   'P 1'
#
loop_
_entity.id
_entity.type
_entity.pdbx_description
1 polymer ?
#
loop_
_entity_poly.entity_id
_entity_poly.type
_entity_poly.pdbx_seq_one_letter_code
_entity_poly.pdbx_strand_id
1 'polypeptide(L)'
;MFSSSLVASRRVLSVLAGTVFMAAGLCASEVEIDPKIPAYTNVEGVSGNINSIGSDTLNNLMTFWAEGFQTIYPNVNPQIEGKGSSTAPPALIEGTAQLGPMSREMKKDEIDGFEKKFGYKPTQVKVCIDALAVFVHKDNPITGMTMAQVDGLFSSTFKHGGKDLTAWGNLGLTGAWASKPVSLYGRNSASGTYGYFKEVALKKGDYKSSVKEQPGSSGVVQGVSSDLAAVGYSGHGYLTAGVKALPLGDTPDKQVEGTYANCLNNTYPLSRFLFIYVNKVPGQPMDTLTLEFLKFILSKDGQDIVVKDGYYPLPADAVASSLEELSK
;
A
#
# COMPACT_ATOMS: atom_id res chain seq x y z
N MET A 1 -93.63 -8.78 3.49
CA MET A 1 -93.29 -9.07 4.89
C MET A 1 -91.85 -9.50 4.89
N PHE A 2 -90.99 -8.63 5.43
CA PHE A 2 -89.54 -8.70 5.30
C PHE A 2 -88.94 -9.44 6.51
N SER A 3 -88.13 -10.47 6.26
CA SER A 3 -87.30 -11.06 7.29
C SER A 3 -85.79 -10.72 7.01
N SER A 4 -85.25 -10.01 7.93
CA SER A 4 -83.84 -9.58 7.93
C SER A 4 -83.00 -10.61 8.68
N SER A 5 -82.03 -11.24 8.01
CA SER A 5 -80.95 -12.05 8.63
C SER A 5 -79.72 -11.30 8.82
N LEU A 6 -79.30 -11.20 10.06
CA LEU A 6 -77.99 -10.62 10.49
C LEU A 6 -76.85 -11.60 10.12
N VAL A 7 -75.90 -11.14 9.35
CA VAL A 7 -74.61 -11.85 9.15
C VAL A 7 -73.55 -11.22 10.08
N ALA A 8 -73.07 -12.04 11.02
CA ALA A 8 -72.04 -11.66 11.95
C ALA A 8 -70.66 -11.83 11.25
N SER A 9 -69.95 -10.70 11.04
CA SER A 9 -68.61 -10.66 10.48
C SER A 9 -67.58 -10.94 11.59
N ARG A 10 -66.89 -12.07 11.54
CA ARG A 10 -65.71 -12.39 12.36
C ARG A 10 -64.50 -11.71 11.75
N ARG A 11 -63.94 -10.70 12.43
CA ARG A 11 -62.66 -10.12 12.12
C ARG A 11 -61.56 -11.05 12.63
N VAL A 12 -60.76 -11.60 11.70
CA VAL A 12 -59.51 -12.32 12.01
C VAL A 12 -58.42 -11.25 12.13
N LEU A 13 -57.87 -11.11 13.33
CA LEU A 13 -56.72 -10.25 13.58
C LEU A 13 -55.43 -11.03 13.22
N SER A 14 -54.84 -10.74 12.06
CA SER A 14 -53.56 -11.30 11.68
C SER A 14 -52.46 -10.46 12.35
N VAL A 15 -51.80 -11.02 13.34
CA VAL A 15 -50.59 -10.45 13.96
C VAL A 15 -49.42 -10.73 13.00
N LEU A 16 -48.94 -9.73 12.29
CA LEU A 16 -47.69 -9.80 11.55
C LEU A 16 -46.53 -9.61 12.56
N ALA A 17 -45.87 -10.70 12.91
CA ALA A 17 -44.58 -10.63 13.61
C ALA A 17 -43.52 -10.17 12.61
N GLY A 18 -43.19 -8.87 12.63
CA GLY A 18 -42.08 -8.30 11.88
C GLY A 18 -40.75 -8.71 12.52
N THR A 19 -40.05 -9.63 11.89
CA THR A 19 -38.64 -9.93 12.22
C THR A 19 -37.80 -8.76 11.72
N VAL A 20 -37.37 -7.90 12.64
CA VAL A 20 -36.36 -6.88 12.37
C VAL A 20 -35.01 -7.59 12.20
N PHE A 21 -34.57 -7.77 10.96
CA PHE A 21 -33.19 -8.12 10.66
C PHE A 21 -32.33 -6.88 10.98
N MET A 22 -31.70 -6.87 12.15
CA MET A 22 -30.56 -5.98 12.40
C MET A 22 -29.42 -6.47 11.51
N ALA A 23 -29.23 -5.85 10.35
CA ALA A 23 -28.00 -5.92 9.62
C ALA A 23 -26.94 -5.26 10.51
N ALA A 24 -26.13 -6.07 11.20
CA ALA A 24 -24.88 -5.62 11.78
C ALA A 24 -24.00 -5.20 10.61
N GLY A 25 -24.03 -3.90 10.27
CA GLY A 25 -23.05 -3.31 9.41
C GLY A 25 -21.69 -3.49 10.10
N LEU A 26 -20.81 -4.29 9.50
CA LEU A 26 -19.38 -4.21 9.80
C LEU A 26 -18.98 -2.78 9.41
N CYS A 27 -18.97 -1.88 10.39
CA CYS A 27 -18.19 -0.65 10.29
C CYS A 27 -16.73 -1.12 10.24
N ALA A 28 -16.12 -1.13 9.06
CA ALA A 28 -14.67 -1.05 8.98
C ALA A 28 -14.31 0.16 9.83
N SER A 29 -13.55 -0.03 10.89
CA SER A 29 -13.09 1.07 11.73
C SER A 29 -12.33 2.02 10.82
N GLU A 30 -12.85 3.24 10.69
CA GLU A 30 -12.19 4.31 9.95
C GLU A 30 -10.78 4.45 10.55
N VAL A 31 -9.75 4.42 9.70
CA VAL A 31 -8.36 4.53 10.18
C VAL A 31 -8.16 5.95 10.66
N GLU A 32 -8.01 6.12 11.97
CA GLU A 32 -7.80 7.43 12.59
C GLU A 32 -6.32 7.80 12.61
N ILE A 33 -6.03 9.06 12.33
CA ILE A 33 -4.70 9.65 12.49
C ILE A 33 -4.45 9.87 13.98
N ASP A 34 -3.23 9.54 14.44
CA ASP A 34 -2.84 9.77 15.85
C ASP A 34 -3.07 11.25 16.22
N PRO A 35 -3.91 11.55 17.23
CA PRO A 35 -4.26 12.92 17.59
C PRO A 35 -3.08 13.75 18.10
N LYS A 36 -1.94 13.14 18.41
CA LYS A 36 -0.70 13.83 18.77
C LYS A 36 0.04 14.41 17.59
N ILE A 37 -0.31 14.04 16.35
CA ILE A 37 0.27 14.62 15.14
C ILE A 37 -0.37 15.99 14.91
N PRO A 38 0.41 17.09 14.93
CA PRO A 38 -0.13 18.43 14.75
C PRO A 38 -0.55 18.69 13.30
N ALA A 39 -1.50 19.59 13.11
CA ALA A 39 -1.79 20.15 11.80
C ALA A 39 -0.58 20.91 11.24
N TYR A 40 -0.53 21.05 9.92
CA TYR A 40 0.52 21.83 9.29
C TYR A 40 0.36 23.33 9.59
N THR A 41 1.45 23.98 9.92
CA THR A 41 1.49 25.43 10.15
C THR A 41 2.26 26.09 9.01
N ASN A 42 1.60 26.96 8.28
CA ASN A 42 2.18 27.66 7.13
C ASN A 42 3.33 28.60 7.56
N VAL A 43 4.34 28.66 6.71
CA VAL A 43 5.42 29.65 6.81
C VAL A 43 5.47 30.51 5.55
N GLU A 44 5.98 31.74 5.63
CA GLU A 44 6.09 32.62 4.48
C GLU A 44 7.32 32.27 3.61
N GLY A 45 7.29 32.69 2.34
CA GLY A 45 8.44 32.62 1.42
C GLY A 45 8.67 31.27 0.76
N VAL A 46 7.72 30.33 0.83
CA VAL A 46 7.83 29.02 0.17
C VAL A 46 7.38 29.13 -1.28
N SER A 47 8.30 28.90 -2.21
CA SER A 47 8.04 28.93 -3.66
C SER A 47 9.18 28.23 -4.41
N GLY A 48 8.97 27.88 -5.68
CA GLY A 48 9.99 27.32 -6.56
C GLY A 48 9.62 25.93 -7.10
N ASN A 49 10.60 25.26 -7.69
CA ASN A 49 10.44 23.95 -8.28
C ASN A 49 10.90 22.85 -7.33
N ILE A 50 10.15 21.77 -7.22
CA ILE A 50 10.52 20.58 -6.44
C ILE A 50 10.31 19.33 -7.28
N ASN A 51 11.36 18.56 -7.49
CA ASN A 51 11.34 17.36 -8.31
C ASN A 51 11.38 16.10 -7.44
N SER A 52 10.51 15.17 -7.75
CA SER A 52 10.42 13.86 -7.12
C SER A 52 10.59 12.77 -8.16
N ILE A 53 11.61 11.92 -8.02
CA ILE A 53 11.87 10.80 -8.92
C ILE A 53 12.06 9.54 -8.08
N GLY A 54 11.22 8.52 -8.32
CA GLY A 54 11.36 7.28 -7.56
C GLY A 54 10.18 6.31 -7.70
N SER A 55 9.67 5.86 -6.56
CA SER A 55 8.69 4.79 -6.45
C SER A 55 7.37 5.07 -7.15
N ASP A 56 6.98 4.19 -8.08
CA ASP A 56 5.63 4.17 -8.63
C ASP A 56 4.56 3.86 -7.55
N THR A 57 4.88 3.04 -6.56
CA THR A 57 3.97 2.74 -5.43
C THR A 57 3.51 4.02 -4.72
N LEU A 58 4.40 5.01 -4.58
CA LEU A 58 4.11 6.31 -3.99
C LEU A 58 3.61 7.36 -5.00
N ASN A 59 3.53 7.03 -6.29
CA ASN A 59 3.29 8.05 -7.32
C ASN A 59 1.98 8.83 -7.12
N ASN A 60 0.86 8.13 -6.85
CA ASN A 60 -0.42 8.78 -6.59
C ASN A 60 -0.35 9.64 -5.31
N LEU A 61 0.18 9.06 -4.23
CA LEU A 61 0.29 9.74 -2.94
C LEU A 61 1.19 10.99 -3.04
N MET A 62 2.33 10.90 -3.74
CA MET A 62 3.18 12.07 -4.02
C MET A 62 2.45 13.15 -4.80
N THR A 63 1.61 12.77 -5.76
CA THR A 63 0.77 13.70 -6.53
C THR A 63 -0.26 14.39 -5.62
N PHE A 64 -0.96 13.65 -4.79
CA PHE A 64 -1.96 14.22 -3.87
C PHE A 64 -1.32 15.12 -2.80
N TRP A 65 -0.16 14.77 -2.27
CA TRP A 65 0.60 15.66 -1.39
C TRP A 65 1.01 16.94 -2.11
N ALA A 66 1.48 16.82 -3.37
CA ALA A 66 1.85 17.97 -4.17
C ALA A 66 0.66 18.90 -4.43
N GLU A 67 -0.49 18.36 -4.79
CA GLU A 67 -1.74 19.13 -4.97
C GLU A 67 -2.19 19.80 -3.66
N GLY A 68 -2.17 19.07 -2.54
CA GLY A 68 -2.49 19.62 -1.23
C GLY A 68 -1.55 20.77 -0.82
N PHE A 69 -0.26 20.58 -1.05
CA PHE A 69 0.75 21.59 -0.74
C PHE A 69 0.64 22.83 -1.65
N GLN A 70 0.34 22.65 -2.94
CA GLN A 70 0.10 23.78 -3.86
C GLN A 70 -1.15 24.60 -3.50
N THR A 71 -2.14 24.01 -2.84
CA THR A 71 -3.28 24.76 -2.32
C THR A 71 -2.84 25.78 -1.28
N ILE A 72 -1.80 25.48 -0.50
CA ILE A 72 -1.22 26.36 0.50
C ILE A 72 -0.20 27.34 -0.15
N TYR A 73 0.61 26.83 -1.08
CA TYR A 73 1.71 27.52 -1.74
C TYR A 73 1.58 27.52 -3.27
N PRO A 74 0.73 28.40 -3.85
CA PRO A 74 0.43 28.39 -5.28
C PRO A 74 1.63 28.63 -6.21
N ASN A 75 2.74 29.17 -5.67
CA ASN A 75 3.97 29.43 -6.43
C ASN A 75 4.99 28.27 -6.38
N VAL A 76 4.58 27.11 -5.85
CA VAL A 76 5.39 25.88 -5.90
C VAL A 76 4.99 25.05 -7.12
N ASN A 77 5.99 24.56 -7.86
CA ASN A 77 5.80 23.73 -9.04
C ASN A 77 6.40 22.33 -8.81
N PRO A 78 5.61 21.37 -8.30
CA PRO A 78 6.06 20.01 -8.11
C PRO A 78 6.11 19.26 -9.44
N GLN A 79 7.14 18.41 -9.62
CA GLN A 79 7.21 17.47 -10.74
C GLN A 79 7.43 16.07 -10.18
N ILE A 80 6.50 15.16 -10.46
CA ILE A 80 6.44 13.82 -9.89
C ILE A 80 6.67 12.78 -10.98
N GLU A 81 7.69 11.93 -10.79
CA GLU A 81 7.99 10.82 -11.71
C GLU A 81 8.08 9.48 -10.93
N GLY A 82 7.12 8.58 -11.21
CA GLY A 82 7.04 7.26 -10.60
C GLY A 82 7.65 6.15 -11.47
N LYS A 83 8.97 6.14 -11.66
CA LYS A 83 9.66 5.17 -12.53
C LYS A 83 10.22 3.94 -11.81
N GLY A 84 10.01 3.85 -10.52
CA GLY A 84 10.50 2.77 -9.65
C GLY A 84 11.57 3.23 -8.67
N SER A 85 11.62 2.61 -7.50
CA SER A 85 12.52 3.04 -6.40
C SER A 85 14.00 3.06 -6.80
N SER A 86 14.43 2.24 -7.76
CA SER A 86 15.82 2.21 -8.21
C SER A 86 16.25 3.47 -8.98
N THR A 87 15.30 4.35 -9.36
CA THR A 87 15.62 5.62 -10.02
C THR A 87 15.88 6.76 -9.02
N ALA A 88 15.49 6.60 -7.75
CA ALA A 88 15.66 7.62 -6.72
C ALA A 88 17.14 7.87 -6.36
N PRO A 89 17.97 6.84 -6.06
CA PRO A 89 19.36 7.07 -5.68
C PRO A 89 20.16 7.83 -6.74
N PRO A 90 20.19 7.45 -8.03
CA PRO A 90 20.91 8.23 -9.04
C PRO A 90 20.38 9.65 -9.19
N ALA A 91 19.05 9.87 -9.15
CA ALA A 91 18.47 11.20 -9.27
C ALA A 91 18.89 12.13 -8.11
N LEU A 92 18.97 11.62 -6.88
CA LEU A 92 19.48 12.35 -5.73
C LEU A 92 20.98 12.64 -5.86
N ILE A 93 21.78 11.67 -6.34
CA ILE A 93 23.23 11.81 -6.54
C ILE A 93 23.53 12.87 -7.62
N GLU A 94 22.76 12.88 -8.69
CA GLU A 94 22.91 13.82 -9.82
C GLU A 94 22.28 15.20 -9.52
N GLY A 95 21.48 15.31 -8.46
CA GLY A 95 20.77 16.54 -8.09
C GLY A 95 19.58 16.87 -9.01
N THR A 96 19.12 15.90 -9.80
CA THR A 96 17.94 16.06 -10.69
C THR A 96 16.62 15.96 -9.92
N ALA A 97 16.62 15.39 -8.71
CA ALA A 97 15.51 15.39 -7.80
C ALA A 97 15.93 15.80 -6.38
N GLN A 98 15.03 16.49 -5.67
CA GLN A 98 15.16 16.81 -4.26
C GLN A 98 14.56 15.71 -3.39
N LEU A 99 13.57 15.01 -3.92
CA LEU A 99 12.83 13.96 -3.24
C LEU A 99 13.01 12.62 -3.97
N GLY A 100 13.43 11.60 -3.24
CA GLY A 100 13.58 10.23 -3.73
C GLY A 100 12.59 9.28 -3.03
N PRO A 101 11.31 9.20 -3.45
CA PRO A 101 10.35 8.28 -2.85
C PRO A 101 10.74 6.83 -3.15
N MET A 102 10.68 5.97 -2.13
CA MET A 102 11.05 4.56 -2.22
C MET A 102 10.09 3.67 -1.46
N SER A 103 9.75 2.53 -2.06
CA SER A 103 8.91 1.50 -1.44
C SER A 103 9.71 0.29 -0.92
N ARG A 104 10.95 0.50 -0.64
CA ARG A 104 11.92 -0.33 0.10
C ARG A 104 12.99 0.59 0.66
N GLU A 105 13.78 0.09 1.58
CA GLU A 105 15.00 0.80 1.95
C GLU A 105 16.00 0.88 0.79
N MET A 106 16.85 1.91 0.78
CA MET A 106 18.00 1.94 -0.11
C MET A 106 18.89 0.74 0.15
N LYS A 107 19.38 0.12 -0.91
CA LYS A 107 20.37 -0.94 -0.82
C LYS A 107 21.71 -0.37 -0.38
N LYS A 108 22.57 -1.26 0.14
CA LYS A 108 23.90 -0.86 0.58
C LYS A 108 24.71 -0.17 -0.52
N ASP A 109 24.70 -0.70 -1.73
CA ASP A 109 25.41 -0.15 -2.88
C ASP A 109 24.87 1.24 -3.31
N GLU A 110 23.57 1.47 -3.16
CA GLU A 110 22.92 2.76 -3.42
C GLU A 110 23.34 3.80 -2.38
N ILE A 111 23.39 3.41 -1.09
CA ILE A 111 23.88 4.26 0.01
C ILE A 111 25.39 4.56 -0.16
N ASP A 112 26.20 3.53 -0.44
CA ASP A 112 27.65 3.68 -0.64
C ASP A 112 27.95 4.63 -1.83
N GLY A 113 27.14 4.54 -2.91
CA GLY A 113 27.25 5.46 -4.06
C GLY A 113 26.95 6.90 -3.69
N PHE A 114 25.92 7.14 -2.89
CA PHE A 114 25.57 8.46 -2.39
C PHE A 114 26.67 9.00 -1.44
N GLU A 115 27.10 8.19 -0.47
CA GLU A 115 28.14 8.56 0.50
C GLU A 115 29.48 8.84 -0.18
N LYS A 116 29.84 8.09 -1.22
CA LYS A 116 31.02 8.36 -2.04
C LYS A 116 30.97 9.74 -2.70
N LYS A 117 29.78 10.21 -3.12
CA LYS A 117 29.62 11.50 -3.78
C LYS A 117 29.65 12.67 -2.80
N PHE A 118 28.98 12.52 -1.65
CA PHE A 118 28.71 13.64 -0.75
C PHE A 118 29.49 13.59 0.57
N GLY A 119 30.08 12.44 0.95
CA GLY A 119 30.80 12.26 2.21
C GLY A 119 29.91 11.97 3.42
N TYR A 120 28.61 11.82 3.21
CA TYR A 120 27.60 11.45 4.22
C TYR A 120 26.47 10.66 3.58
N LYS A 121 25.66 9.99 4.41
CA LYS A 121 24.53 9.15 3.95
C LYS A 121 23.29 9.98 3.61
N PRO A 122 22.42 9.52 2.68
CA PRO A 122 21.14 10.16 2.43
C PRO A 122 20.26 10.09 3.67
N THR A 123 19.49 11.14 3.93
CA THR A 123 18.52 11.15 5.03
C THR A 123 17.27 10.39 4.63
N GLN A 124 16.87 9.41 5.45
CA GLN A 124 15.67 8.59 5.27
C GLN A 124 14.51 9.17 6.09
N VAL A 125 13.39 9.43 5.44
CA VAL A 125 12.16 9.91 6.06
C VAL A 125 11.07 8.86 5.86
N LYS A 126 10.54 8.29 6.93
CA LYS A 126 9.33 7.45 6.88
C LYS A 126 8.12 8.34 6.62
N VAL A 127 7.24 7.96 5.70
CA VAL A 127 6.11 8.81 5.30
C VAL A 127 4.74 8.16 5.46
N CYS A 128 4.65 6.85 5.35
CA CYS A 128 3.41 6.09 5.61
C CYS A 128 3.72 4.59 5.77
N ILE A 129 2.68 3.83 6.11
CA ILE A 129 2.72 2.36 6.20
C ILE A 129 1.90 1.77 5.05
N ASP A 130 2.45 0.75 4.39
CA ASP A 130 1.81 -0.02 3.34
C ASP A 130 1.63 -1.47 3.78
N ALA A 131 0.40 -1.99 3.72
CA ALA A 131 0.14 -3.42 3.74
C ALA A 131 0.29 -3.94 2.31
N LEU A 132 1.51 -4.30 1.90
CA LEU A 132 1.70 -4.86 0.55
C LEU A 132 0.78 -6.07 0.37
N ALA A 133 -0.19 -5.96 -0.54
CA ALA A 133 -1.23 -6.94 -0.69
C ALA A 133 -0.93 -7.97 -1.79
N VAL A 134 -1.34 -9.21 -1.56
CA VAL A 134 -1.52 -10.22 -2.59
C VAL A 134 -2.97 -10.15 -3.04
N PHE A 135 -3.19 -9.73 -4.29
CA PHE A 135 -4.50 -9.56 -4.88
C PHE A 135 -4.90 -10.75 -5.74
N VAL A 136 -6.19 -11.09 -5.69
CA VAL A 136 -6.84 -11.98 -6.66
C VAL A 136 -8.06 -11.27 -7.23
N HIS A 137 -8.61 -11.78 -8.35
CA HIS A 137 -9.87 -11.28 -8.88
C HIS A 137 -10.97 -11.37 -7.79
N LYS A 138 -11.86 -10.38 -7.72
CA LYS A 138 -12.91 -10.29 -6.68
C LYS A 138 -13.77 -11.56 -6.54
N ASP A 139 -14.02 -12.26 -7.66
CA ASP A 139 -14.84 -13.47 -7.72
C ASP A 139 -14.02 -14.79 -7.60
N ASN A 140 -12.72 -14.72 -7.35
CA ASN A 140 -11.91 -15.89 -7.05
C ASN A 140 -12.32 -16.45 -5.67
N PRO A 141 -12.63 -17.76 -5.53
CA PRO A 141 -13.15 -18.29 -4.28
C PRO A 141 -12.11 -18.46 -3.15
N ILE A 142 -10.80 -18.25 -3.43
CA ILE A 142 -9.78 -18.37 -2.38
C ILE A 142 -9.98 -17.33 -1.27
N THR A 143 -9.76 -17.73 -0.03
CA THR A 143 -10.02 -16.91 1.16
C THR A 143 -8.77 -16.41 1.87
N GLY A 144 -7.58 -16.93 1.53
CA GLY A 144 -6.31 -16.54 2.11
C GLY A 144 -5.17 -17.40 1.60
N MET A 145 -3.92 -17.02 1.89
CA MET A 145 -2.73 -17.78 1.53
C MET A 145 -1.71 -17.80 2.66
N THR A 146 -0.96 -18.90 2.75
CA THR A 146 0.25 -18.92 3.58
C THR A 146 1.42 -18.32 2.82
N MET A 147 2.44 -17.83 3.53
CA MET A 147 3.67 -17.33 2.91
C MET A 147 4.38 -18.40 2.08
N ALA A 148 4.31 -19.67 2.49
CA ALA A 148 4.81 -20.79 1.70
C ALA A 148 4.02 -21.00 0.39
N GLN A 149 2.71 -20.72 0.37
CA GLN A 149 1.91 -20.75 -0.87
C GLN A 149 2.24 -19.56 -1.78
N VAL A 150 2.41 -18.37 -1.22
CA VAL A 150 2.84 -17.19 -1.98
C VAL A 150 4.21 -17.44 -2.63
N ASP A 151 5.19 -17.96 -1.88
CA ASP A 151 6.50 -18.35 -2.40
C ASP A 151 6.38 -19.43 -3.48
N GLY A 152 5.55 -20.46 -3.25
CA GLY A 152 5.30 -21.54 -4.20
C GLY A 152 4.68 -21.07 -5.53
N LEU A 153 3.90 -19.98 -5.51
CA LEU A 153 3.33 -19.36 -6.71
C LEU A 153 4.37 -18.54 -7.48
N PHE A 154 5.10 -17.66 -6.79
CA PHE A 154 5.93 -16.63 -7.43
C PHE A 154 7.41 -17.00 -7.57
N SER A 155 7.93 -17.90 -6.70
CA SER A 155 9.34 -18.27 -6.68
C SER A 155 9.64 -19.55 -7.48
N SER A 156 10.85 -19.61 -8.03
CA SER A 156 11.45 -20.83 -8.59
C SER A 156 12.35 -21.58 -7.60
N THR A 157 12.56 -21.02 -6.39
CA THR A 157 13.53 -21.54 -5.39
C THR A 157 12.89 -22.04 -4.09
N PHE A 158 11.61 -21.72 -3.85
CA PHE A 158 10.77 -22.22 -2.74
C PHE A 158 11.38 -22.11 -1.34
N LYS A 159 11.99 -20.97 -1.01
CA LYS A 159 12.75 -20.78 0.23
C LYS A 159 11.91 -20.73 1.51
N HIS A 160 10.58 -20.62 1.39
CA HIS A 160 9.63 -20.82 2.51
C HIS A 160 9.33 -22.31 2.79
N GLY A 161 10.02 -23.26 2.13
CA GLY A 161 9.80 -24.69 2.31
C GLY A 161 8.58 -25.25 1.59
N GLY A 162 7.99 -24.46 0.68
CA GLY A 162 6.87 -24.87 -0.16
C GLY A 162 7.32 -25.71 -1.36
N LYS A 163 6.39 -25.85 -2.31
CA LYS A 163 6.61 -26.55 -3.58
C LYS A 163 6.07 -25.70 -4.73
N ASP A 164 6.40 -26.08 -5.95
CA ASP A 164 5.86 -25.43 -7.15
C ASP A 164 4.33 -25.51 -7.19
N LEU A 165 3.68 -24.34 -7.29
CA LEU A 165 2.24 -24.19 -7.39
C LEU A 165 1.93 -23.51 -8.73
N THR A 166 1.20 -24.23 -9.60
CA THR A 166 0.89 -23.78 -10.97
C THR A 166 -0.60 -23.73 -11.28
N ALA A 167 -1.41 -24.42 -10.47
CA ALA A 167 -2.85 -24.49 -10.63
C ALA A 167 -3.57 -24.18 -9.31
N TRP A 168 -4.78 -23.66 -9.40
CA TRP A 168 -5.62 -23.33 -8.25
C TRP A 168 -5.96 -24.54 -7.38
N GLY A 169 -5.99 -25.75 -7.97
CA GLY A 169 -6.16 -27.00 -7.21
C GLY A 169 -4.98 -27.29 -6.25
N ASN A 170 -3.79 -26.80 -6.55
CA ASN A 170 -2.64 -26.90 -5.63
C ASN A 170 -2.85 -26.06 -4.35
N LEU A 171 -3.76 -25.09 -4.40
CA LEU A 171 -4.16 -24.22 -3.29
C LEU A 171 -5.45 -24.70 -2.60
N GLY A 172 -5.95 -25.91 -2.95
CA GLY A 172 -7.13 -26.53 -2.33
C GLY A 172 -8.47 -26.21 -3.01
N LEU A 173 -8.48 -25.48 -4.13
CA LEU A 173 -9.70 -25.23 -4.87
C LEU A 173 -10.11 -26.48 -5.67
N THR A 174 -11.41 -26.76 -5.72
CA THR A 174 -12.01 -27.97 -6.32
C THR A 174 -12.88 -27.64 -7.54
N GLY A 175 -13.46 -28.67 -8.17
CA GLY A 175 -14.37 -28.52 -9.33
C GLY A 175 -13.66 -27.86 -10.51
N ALA A 176 -14.30 -26.88 -11.14
CA ALA A 176 -13.77 -26.17 -12.30
C ALA A 176 -12.47 -25.38 -12.03
N TRP A 177 -12.10 -25.19 -10.77
CA TRP A 177 -10.87 -24.52 -10.37
C TRP A 177 -9.68 -25.47 -10.23
N ALA A 178 -9.89 -26.76 -10.03
CA ALA A 178 -8.84 -27.73 -9.71
C ALA A 178 -7.70 -27.76 -10.74
N SER A 179 -8.03 -27.71 -12.02
CA SER A 179 -7.06 -27.75 -13.13
C SER A 179 -6.76 -26.36 -13.72
N LYS A 180 -7.42 -25.29 -13.23
CA LYS A 180 -7.25 -23.94 -13.78
C LYS A 180 -5.84 -23.43 -13.45
N PRO A 181 -5.02 -23.04 -14.46
CA PRO A 181 -3.68 -22.53 -14.21
C PRO A 181 -3.76 -21.15 -13.53
N VAL A 182 -2.75 -20.84 -12.71
CA VAL A 182 -2.62 -19.53 -12.07
C VAL A 182 -1.86 -18.57 -12.99
N SER A 183 -2.44 -17.40 -13.27
CA SER A 183 -1.76 -16.30 -13.95
C SER A 183 -1.08 -15.40 -12.94
N LEU A 184 0.22 -15.18 -13.07
CA LEU A 184 1.02 -14.40 -12.13
C LEU A 184 1.28 -12.99 -12.67
N TYR A 185 0.97 -11.97 -11.86
CA TYR A 185 1.28 -10.57 -12.15
C TYR A 185 2.19 -9.98 -11.07
N GLY A 186 3.27 -9.35 -11.48
CA GLY A 186 4.25 -8.74 -10.59
C GLY A 186 4.77 -7.42 -11.13
N ARG A 187 5.75 -6.86 -10.44
CA ARG A 187 6.43 -5.63 -10.82
C ARG A 187 7.75 -5.96 -11.53
N ASN A 188 8.27 -5.02 -12.30
CA ASN A 188 9.60 -5.12 -12.89
C ASN A 188 10.72 -4.85 -11.87
N SER A 189 11.96 -5.11 -12.23
CA SER A 189 13.13 -5.01 -11.33
C SER A 189 13.48 -3.58 -10.88
N ALA A 190 12.99 -2.53 -11.55
CA ALA A 190 13.16 -1.15 -11.10
C ALA A 190 12.29 -0.81 -9.88
N SER A 191 11.21 -1.58 -9.67
CA SER A 191 10.27 -1.39 -8.57
C SER A 191 10.87 -1.75 -7.21
N GLY A 192 10.70 -0.86 -6.21
CA GLY A 192 10.99 -1.20 -4.82
C GLY A 192 10.08 -2.30 -4.28
N THR A 193 8.82 -2.34 -4.75
CA THR A 193 7.87 -3.39 -4.38
C THR A 193 8.31 -4.77 -4.89
N TYR A 194 8.89 -4.84 -6.10
CA TYR A 194 9.56 -6.06 -6.56
C TYR A 194 10.68 -6.49 -5.61
N GLY A 195 11.55 -5.54 -5.23
CA GLY A 195 12.67 -5.83 -4.32
C GLY A 195 12.21 -6.29 -2.95
N TYR A 196 11.25 -5.59 -2.35
CA TYR A 196 10.69 -5.94 -1.04
C TYR A 196 9.96 -7.30 -1.07
N PHE A 197 9.13 -7.56 -2.07
CA PHE A 197 8.45 -8.84 -2.21
C PHE A 197 9.45 -9.99 -2.38
N LYS A 198 10.50 -9.78 -3.20
CA LYS A 198 11.60 -10.74 -3.34
C LYS A 198 12.28 -11.04 -2.00
N GLU A 199 12.54 -10.00 -1.22
CA GLU A 199 13.22 -10.13 0.08
C GLU A 199 12.38 -10.88 1.11
N VAL A 200 11.12 -10.46 1.29
CA VAL A 200 10.25 -10.94 2.38
C VAL A 200 9.42 -12.13 1.93
N ALA A 201 8.66 -12.00 0.85
CA ALA A 201 7.73 -13.04 0.41
C ALA A 201 8.43 -14.24 -0.24
N LEU A 202 9.60 -14.03 -0.85
CA LEU A 202 10.38 -15.11 -1.48
C LEU A 202 11.69 -15.42 -0.73
N LYS A 203 11.94 -14.84 0.45
CA LYS A 203 13.20 -14.97 1.22
C LYS A 203 14.44 -14.85 0.35
N LYS A 204 14.49 -13.79 -0.48
CA LYS A 204 15.53 -13.55 -1.49
C LYS A 204 15.64 -14.67 -2.55
N GLY A 205 14.55 -15.43 -2.75
CA GLY A 205 14.42 -16.40 -3.84
C GLY A 205 14.26 -15.72 -5.20
N ASP A 206 14.42 -16.50 -6.27
CA ASP A 206 14.26 -15.99 -7.63
C ASP A 206 12.81 -16.13 -8.10
N TYR A 207 12.32 -15.14 -8.81
CA TYR A 207 11.00 -15.19 -9.42
C TYR A 207 10.93 -16.26 -10.51
N LYS A 208 9.75 -16.82 -10.72
CA LYS A 208 9.45 -17.60 -11.92
C LYS A 208 9.45 -16.70 -13.16
N SER A 209 9.92 -17.22 -14.28
CA SER A 209 9.86 -16.53 -15.57
C SER A 209 8.44 -16.32 -16.10
N SER A 210 7.45 -17.02 -15.54
CA SER A 210 6.02 -16.89 -15.87
C SER A 210 5.35 -15.68 -15.22
N VAL A 211 6.01 -14.96 -14.33
CA VAL A 211 5.48 -13.72 -13.75
C VAL A 211 5.41 -12.64 -14.82
N LYS A 212 4.20 -12.15 -15.10
CA LYS A 212 3.94 -11.07 -16.05
C LYS A 212 4.33 -9.75 -15.38
N GLU A 213 5.52 -9.27 -15.69
CA GLU A 213 6.04 -8.03 -15.12
C GLU A 213 5.26 -6.80 -15.62
N GLN A 214 4.86 -5.94 -14.68
CA GLN A 214 4.17 -4.68 -14.95
C GLN A 214 5.06 -3.50 -14.53
N PRO A 215 5.08 -2.41 -15.29
CA PRO A 215 5.87 -1.22 -14.95
C PRO A 215 5.34 -0.51 -13.70
N GLY A 216 4.01 -0.55 -13.48
CA GLY A 216 3.32 0.15 -12.39
C GLY A 216 2.39 -0.73 -11.57
N SER A 217 2.02 -0.23 -10.40
CA SER A 217 1.09 -0.85 -9.44
C SER A 217 -0.31 -1.01 -10.05
N SER A 218 -0.79 0.02 -10.74
CA SER A 218 -2.08 0.00 -11.47
C SER A 218 -2.13 -1.11 -12.51
N GLY A 219 -1.03 -1.35 -13.25
CA GLY A 219 -0.96 -2.41 -14.26
C GLY A 219 -1.12 -3.81 -13.65
N VAL A 220 -0.55 -4.06 -12.46
CA VAL A 220 -0.76 -5.32 -11.73
C VAL A 220 -2.23 -5.49 -11.38
N VAL A 221 -2.85 -4.48 -10.74
CA VAL A 221 -4.25 -4.55 -10.30
C VAL A 221 -5.19 -4.69 -11.49
N GLN A 222 -4.94 -3.97 -12.59
CA GLN A 222 -5.72 -4.12 -13.83
C GLN A 222 -5.59 -5.53 -14.42
N GLY A 223 -4.38 -6.10 -14.47
CA GLY A 223 -4.16 -7.47 -14.91
C GLY A 223 -4.94 -8.48 -14.09
N VAL A 224 -4.90 -8.34 -12.77
CA VAL A 224 -5.64 -9.23 -11.83
C VAL A 224 -7.15 -9.05 -11.96
N SER A 225 -7.65 -7.82 -12.11
CA SER A 225 -9.08 -7.55 -12.25
C SER A 225 -9.67 -8.04 -13.58
N SER A 226 -8.84 -8.26 -14.60
CA SER A 226 -9.25 -8.71 -15.92
C SER A 226 -9.13 -10.22 -16.13
N ASP A 227 -8.48 -10.94 -15.20
CA ASP A 227 -8.22 -12.37 -15.28
C ASP A 227 -8.68 -13.08 -14.01
N LEU A 228 -9.78 -13.83 -14.13
CA LEU A 228 -10.40 -14.57 -13.01
C LEU A 228 -9.40 -15.52 -12.30
N ALA A 229 -8.42 -16.05 -13.05
CA ALA A 229 -7.40 -16.98 -12.55
C ALA A 229 -6.10 -16.27 -12.11
N ALA A 230 -6.10 -14.96 -12.06
CA ALA A 230 -4.90 -14.20 -11.72
C ALA A 230 -4.66 -14.07 -10.22
N VAL A 231 -3.38 -13.97 -9.88
CA VAL A 231 -2.87 -13.48 -8.60
C VAL A 231 -1.74 -12.48 -8.89
N GLY A 232 -1.67 -11.41 -8.13
CA GLY A 232 -0.62 -10.40 -8.26
C GLY A 232 -0.34 -9.72 -6.93
N TYR A 233 0.75 -8.94 -6.85
CA TYR A 233 1.07 -8.16 -5.66
C TYR A 233 1.25 -6.68 -5.98
N SER A 234 0.70 -5.82 -5.12
CA SER A 234 0.79 -4.37 -5.25
C SER A 234 0.53 -3.69 -3.90
N GLY A 235 0.87 -2.41 -3.78
CA GLY A 235 0.53 -1.62 -2.59
C GLY A 235 -0.98 -1.59 -2.33
N HIS A 236 -1.37 -1.59 -1.05
CA HIS A 236 -2.78 -1.62 -0.65
C HIS A 236 -3.58 -0.42 -1.20
N GLY A 237 -2.98 0.76 -1.31
CA GLY A 237 -3.60 1.95 -1.88
C GLY A 237 -4.10 1.79 -3.34
N TYR A 238 -3.70 0.73 -4.02
CA TYR A 238 -4.19 0.42 -5.38
C TYR A 238 -5.37 -0.55 -5.40
N LEU A 239 -5.97 -0.88 -4.24
CA LEU A 239 -7.16 -1.73 -4.16
C LEU A 239 -8.32 -1.11 -4.95
N THR A 240 -8.96 -1.89 -5.80
CA THR A 240 -10.14 -1.52 -6.59
C THR A 240 -11.27 -2.54 -6.41
N ALA A 241 -12.49 -2.17 -6.81
CA ALA A 241 -13.65 -3.06 -6.74
C ALA A 241 -13.53 -4.35 -7.59
N GLY A 242 -12.56 -4.43 -8.51
CA GLY A 242 -12.31 -5.60 -9.37
C GLY A 242 -11.43 -6.68 -8.72
N VAL A 243 -10.79 -6.37 -7.61
CA VAL A 243 -9.87 -7.29 -6.92
C VAL A 243 -10.19 -7.35 -5.43
N LYS A 244 -9.66 -8.38 -4.76
CA LYS A 244 -9.64 -8.47 -3.30
C LYS A 244 -8.24 -8.79 -2.81
N ALA A 245 -7.85 -8.18 -1.69
CA ALA A 245 -6.63 -8.50 -0.96
C ALA A 245 -6.86 -9.76 -0.11
N LEU A 246 -5.87 -10.65 -0.09
CA LEU A 246 -5.96 -11.88 0.66
C LEU A 246 -5.36 -11.73 2.07
N PRO A 247 -5.98 -12.32 3.10
CA PRO A 247 -5.34 -12.59 4.36
C PRO A 247 -4.08 -13.45 4.17
N LEU A 248 -2.99 -13.10 4.85
CA LEU A 248 -1.70 -13.79 4.77
C LEU A 248 -1.20 -14.21 6.14
N GLY A 249 -0.43 -15.30 6.20
CA GLY A 249 0.19 -15.78 7.43
C GLY A 249 1.11 -16.97 7.19
N ASP A 250 1.81 -17.42 8.22
CA ASP A 250 2.73 -18.57 8.10
C ASP A 250 1.97 -19.90 7.97
N THR A 251 0.82 -20.01 8.61
CA THR A 251 -0.06 -21.19 8.60
C THR A 251 -1.50 -20.77 8.33
N PRO A 252 -2.40 -21.69 7.88
CA PRO A 252 -3.78 -21.33 7.56
C PRO A 252 -4.58 -20.72 8.72
N ASP A 253 -4.29 -21.12 9.95
CA ASP A 253 -4.91 -20.61 11.18
C ASP A 253 -4.34 -19.26 11.65
N LYS A 254 -3.22 -18.82 11.08
CA LYS A 254 -2.56 -17.54 11.39
C LYS A 254 -2.68 -16.49 10.29
N GLN A 255 -3.53 -16.73 9.31
CA GLN A 255 -3.78 -15.75 8.26
C GLN A 255 -4.54 -14.54 8.82
N VAL A 256 -4.01 -13.36 8.58
CA VAL A 256 -4.61 -12.09 9.00
C VAL A 256 -4.72 -11.14 7.82
N GLU A 257 -5.73 -10.28 7.86
CA GLU A 257 -5.89 -9.20 6.88
C GLU A 257 -4.81 -8.13 7.06
N GLY A 258 -4.46 -7.45 5.98
CA GLY A 258 -3.54 -6.30 5.99
C GLY A 258 -4.19 -5.04 6.56
N THR A 259 -4.74 -5.10 7.78
CA THR A 259 -5.33 -3.95 8.47
C THR A 259 -4.25 -3.09 9.13
N TYR A 260 -4.61 -1.83 9.44
CA TYR A 260 -3.69 -0.92 10.16
C TYR A 260 -3.17 -1.54 11.46
N ALA A 261 -4.06 -2.12 12.26
CA ALA A 261 -3.69 -2.76 13.53
C ALA A 261 -2.71 -3.93 13.32
N ASN A 262 -2.94 -4.77 12.31
CA ASN A 262 -2.07 -5.90 11.99
C ASN A 262 -0.73 -5.48 11.39
N CYS A 263 -0.67 -4.30 10.77
CA CYS A 263 0.58 -3.70 10.32
C CYS A 263 1.39 -3.14 11.51
N LEU A 264 0.75 -2.43 12.43
CA LEU A 264 1.41 -1.84 13.59
C LEU A 264 1.98 -2.88 14.56
N ASN A 265 1.27 -3.98 14.79
CA ASN A 265 1.72 -5.05 15.68
C ASN A 265 2.58 -6.11 14.97
N ASN A 266 2.93 -5.91 13.68
CA ASN A 266 3.72 -6.80 12.84
C ASN A 266 3.16 -8.22 12.69
N THR A 267 1.84 -8.42 12.81
CA THR A 267 1.21 -9.72 12.54
C THR A 267 0.93 -9.93 11.06
N TYR A 268 0.73 -8.86 10.27
CA TYR A 268 0.64 -8.95 8.83
C TYR A 268 2.03 -9.07 8.21
N PRO A 269 2.36 -10.16 7.50
CA PRO A 269 3.75 -10.48 7.14
C PRO A 269 4.36 -9.56 6.06
N LEU A 270 3.55 -8.83 5.29
CA LEU A 270 4.00 -7.94 4.24
C LEU A 270 3.77 -6.45 4.58
N SER A 271 3.78 -6.11 5.86
CA SER A 271 3.77 -4.73 6.34
C SER A 271 5.13 -4.06 6.14
N ARG A 272 5.13 -2.80 5.67
CA ARG A 272 6.37 -2.02 5.48
C ARG A 272 6.12 -0.53 5.64
N PHE A 273 7.17 0.21 5.98
CA PHE A 273 7.21 1.65 5.76
C PHE A 273 7.47 1.97 4.30
N LEU A 274 6.92 3.09 3.84
CA LEU A 274 7.34 3.76 2.62
C LEU A 274 8.16 4.99 3.02
N PHE A 275 9.11 5.38 2.16
CA PHE A 275 10.13 6.34 2.49
C PHE A 275 10.24 7.44 1.43
N ILE A 276 10.70 8.61 1.86
CA ILE A 276 11.31 9.62 0.98
C ILE A 276 12.75 9.81 1.44
N TYR A 277 13.70 9.65 0.53
CA TYR A 277 15.10 9.96 0.77
C TYR A 277 15.42 11.35 0.25
N VAL A 278 16.27 12.05 0.96
CA VAL A 278 16.70 13.41 0.61
C VAL A 278 18.19 13.59 0.82
N ASN A 279 18.78 14.52 0.06
CA ASN A 279 20.14 14.97 0.24
C ASN A 279 20.18 16.12 1.26
N LYS A 280 20.38 15.80 2.54
CA LYS A 280 20.53 16.77 3.62
C LYS A 280 21.95 16.75 4.14
N VAL A 281 22.62 17.89 4.06
CA VAL A 281 23.98 18.07 4.62
C VAL A 281 23.88 18.07 6.15
N PRO A 282 24.62 17.18 6.85
CA PRO A 282 24.60 17.15 8.32
C PRO A 282 24.98 18.50 8.92
N GLY A 283 24.25 18.95 9.93
CA GLY A 283 24.49 20.21 10.63
C GLY A 283 24.20 21.47 9.82
N GLN A 284 23.68 21.36 8.60
CA GLN A 284 23.27 22.51 7.78
C GLN A 284 21.74 22.56 7.66
N PRO A 285 21.15 23.76 7.58
CA PRO A 285 19.71 23.86 7.30
C PRO A 285 19.40 23.28 5.92
N MET A 286 18.26 22.58 5.82
CA MET A 286 17.73 22.13 4.55
C MET A 286 17.12 23.29 3.77
N ASP A 287 17.07 23.19 2.45
CA ASP A 287 16.27 24.08 1.61
C ASP A 287 14.83 24.18 2.12
N THR A 288 14.34 25.41 2.26
CA THR A 288 13.04 25.70 2.90
C THR A 288 11.88 25.00 2.19
N LEU A 289 11.85 24.98 0.86
CA LEU A 289 10.78 24.35 0.10
C LEU A 289 10.73 22.84 0.36
N THR A 290 11.87 22.17 0.27
CA THR A 290 11.98 20.73 0.53
C THR A 290 11.61 20.38 1.97
N LEU A 291 12.10 21.16 2.94
CA LEU A 291 11.80 20.97 4.36
C LEU A 291 10.30 21.12 4.65
N GLU A 292 9.68 22.19 4.15
CA GLU A 292 8.26 22.45 4.41
C GLU A 292 7.35 21.45 3.70
N PHE A 293 7.73 20.97 2.52
CA PHE A 293 7.00 19.89 1.86
C PHE A 293 7.03 18.59 2.70
N LEU A 294 8.18 18.24 3.27
CA LEU A 294 8.30 17.06 4.15
C LEU A 294 7.54 17.25 5.47
N LYS A 295 7.57 18.46 6.05
CA LYS A 295 6.76 18.77 7.24
C LYS A 295 5.27 18.69 6.96
N PHE A 296 4.82 19.16 5.79
CA PHE A 296 3.43 19.00 5.35
C PHE A 296 3.04 17.53 5.25
N ILE A 297 3.86 16.68 4.60
CA ILE A 297 3.64 15.23 4.51
C ILE A 297 3.51 14.60 5.90
N LEU A 298 4.35 15.00 6.85
CA LEU A 298 4.41 14.45 8.21
C LEU A 298 3.38 15.07 9.17
N SER A 299 2.66 16.10 8.74
CA SER A 299 1.58 16.73 9.53
C SER A 299 0.29 15.91 9.49
N LYS A 300 -0.68 16.28 10.34
CA LYS A 300 -2.02 15.71 10.30
C LYS A 300 -2.66 15.83 8.90
N ASP A 301 -2.49 16.97 8.23
CA ASP A 301 -3.04 17.23 6.90
C ASP A 301 -2.45 16.29 5.85
N GLY A 302 -1.13 16.08 5.88
CA GLY A 302 -0.43 15.14 4.99
C GLY A 302 -0.78 13.68 5.29
N GLN A 303 -0.97 13.30 6.56
CA GLN A 303 -1.38 11.96 6.95
C GLN A 303 -2.86 11.68 6.64
N ASP A 304 -3.71 12.71 6.61
CA ASP A 304 -5.10 12.60 6.12
C ASP A 304 -5.14 12.21 4.62
N ILE A 305 -4.23 12.75 3.84
CA ILE A 305 -4.05 12.36 2.43
C ILE A 305 -3.60 10.90 2.31
N VAL A 306 -2.72 10.42 3.21
CA VAL A 306 -2.31 9.00 3.26
C VAL A 306 -3.52 8.08 3.43
N VAL A 307 -4.41 8.39 4.38
CA VAL A 307 -5.62 7.59 4.63
C VAL A 307 -6.56 7.61 3.42
N LYS A 308 -6.74 8.78 2.80
CA LYS A 308 -7.61 8.94 1.61
C LYS A 308 -7.11 8.17 0.39
N ASP A 309 -5.78 8.03 0.23
CA ASP A 309 -5.17 7.23 -0.85
C ASP A 309 -5.13 5.72 -0.52
N GLY A 310 -5.67 5.29 0.63
CA GLY A 310 -5.78 3.88 1.03
C GLY A 310 -4.52 3.28 1.65
N TYR A 311 -3.54 4.10 2.02
CA TYR A 311 -2.41 3.71 2.86
C TYR A 311 -2.70 3.97 4.34
N TYR A 312 -1.78 3.59 5.20
CA TYR A 312 -1.92 3.77 6.65
C TYR A 312 -1.03 4.89 7.16
N PRO A 313 -1.57 5.75 8.04
CA PRO A 313 -0.82 6.86 8.59
C PRO A 313 0.28 6.36 9.54
N LEU A 314 1.30 7.19 9.70
CA LEU A 314 2.33 6.96 10.71
C LEU A 314 1.77 7.15 12.13
N PRO A 315 2.22 6.38 13.12
CA PRO A 315 2.03 6.74 14.52
C PRO A 315 2.90 7.97 14.88
N ALA A 316 2.50 8.70 15.91
CA ALA A 316 3.13 9.97 16.28
C ALA A 316 4.63 9.85 16.61
N ASP A 317 5.07 8.73 17.18
CA ASP A 317 6.49 8.46 17.45
C ASP A 317 7.32 8.30 16.17
N ALA A 318 6.77 7.67 15.13
CA ALA A 318 7.41 7.56 13.84
C ALA A 318 7.49 8.92 13.11
N VAL A 319 6.45 9.75 13.24
CA VAL A 319 6.47 11.15 12.75
C VAL A 319 7.54 11.94 13.46
N ALA A 320 7.60 11.88 14.80
CA ALA A 320 8.60 12.60 15.59
C ALA A 320 10.03 12.19 15.22
N SER A 321 10.28 10.87 15.05
CA SER A 321 11.57 10.36 14.61
C SER A 321 11.95 10.87 13.21
N SER A 322 10.99 10.91 12.27
CA SER A 322 11.23 11.43 10.92
C SER A 322 11.54 12.93 10.91
N LEU A 323 10.86 13.73 11.75
CA LEU A 323 11.15 15.16 11.91
C LEU A 323 12.50 15.40 12.58
N GLU A 324 12.90 14.55 13.53
CA GLU A 324 14.23 14.63 14.16
C GLU A 324 15.34 14.39 13.13
N GLU A 325 15.19 13.40 12.23
CA GLU A 325 16.16 13.16 11.15
C GLU A 325 16.32 14.39 10.22
N LEU A 326 15.25 15.14 10.00
CA LEU A 326 15.28 16.38 9.21
C LEU A 326 15.97 17.54 9.94
N SER A 327 16.09 17.50 11.26
CA SER A 327 16.72 18.53 12.08
C SER A 327 18.22 18.34 12.31
N LYS A 328 18.73 17.11 12.17
CA LYS A 328 20.15 16.75 12.31
C LYS A 328 21.00 17.34 11.18
#